data_ce6004e0aa98f113422a7a8905485847
#
_entry.id   ce6004e0aa98f113422a7a8905485847
#
_cell.length_a   1.000
_cell.length_b   1.000
_cell.length_c   1.000
_cell.angle_alpha   90.00
_cell.angle_beta   90.00
_cell.angle_gamma   90.00
#
_symmetry.space_group_name_H-M   'P 1'
#
loop_
_entity.id
_entity.type
_entity.pdbx_description
1 polymer ?
#
loop_
_entity_poly.entity_id
_entity_poly.type
_entity_poly.pdbx_seq_one_letter_code
_entity_poly.pdbx_strand_id
1 'polypeptide(L)'
;MVTFKQIANGLTELYERKNADYGNSFSKSYEEFGLTSPVIRLSDKVERLKTLSKQEAKVKDESIQDTVMDIAVYAMLTLMELMNKDGK
;
A
#
# COMPACT_ATOMS: atom_id res chain seq x y z
N MET A 1 -10.26 -9.85 19.31
CA MET A 1 -9.58 -10.26 18.05
C MET A 1 -9.81 -9.22 16.96
N VAL A 2 -8.75 -8.83 16.25
CA VAL A 2 -8.88 -7.86 15.17
C VAL A 2 -9.54 -8.52 13.96
N THR A 3 -10.54 -7.85 13.40
CA THR A 3 -11.30 -8.37 12.26
C THR A 3 -10.82 -7.75 10.95
N PHE A 4 -11.14 -8.38 9.84
CA PHE A 4 -10.89 -7.84 8.52
C PHE A 4 -11.48 -6.43 8.36
N LYS A 5 -12.71 -6.25 8.82
CA LYS A 5 -13.38 -4.95 8.72
C LYS A 5 -12.66 -3.86 9.51
N GLN A 6 -12.17 -4.18 10.70
CA GLN A 6 -11.41 -3.22 11.51
C GLN A 6 -10.13 -2.82 10.80
N ILE A 7 -9.44 -3.76 10.19
CA ILE A 7 -8.24 -3.47 9.42
C ILE A 7 -8.57 -2.59 8.21
N ALA A 8 -9.63 -2.92 7.48
CA ALA A 8 -10.06 -2.13 6.32
C ALA A 8 -10.36 -0.68 6.70
N ASN A 9 -11.07 -0.50 7.82
CA ASN A 9 -11.37 0.85 8.33
C ASN A 9 -10.10 1.60 8.70
N GLY A 10 -9.15 0.94 9.34
CA GLY A 10 -7.87 1.54 9.70
C GLY A 10 -7.04 1.93 8.48
N LEU A 11 -7.06 1.10 7.45
CA LEU A 11 -6.36 1.42 6.19
C LEU A 11 -7.00 2.61 5.50
N THR A 12 -8.32 2.74 5.57
CA THR A 12 -9.03 3.89 5.02
C THR A 12 -8.57 5.19 5.70
N GLU A 13 -8.51 5.20 7.02
CA GLU A 13 -8.05 6.38 7.76
C GLU A 13 -6.60 6.71 7.45
N LEU A 14 -5.75 5.70 7.37
CA LEU A 14 -4.34 5.89 7.03
C LEU A 14 -4.19 6.50 5.64
N TYR A 15 -4.91 5.96 4.67
CA TYR A 15 -4.90 6.47 3.30
C TYR A 15 -5.33 7.94 3.26
N GLU A 16 -6.41 8.29 3.93
CA GLU A 16 -6.93 9.66 3.90
C GLU A 16 -5.93 10.66 4.45
N ARG A 17 -5.27 10.31 5.55
CA ARG A 17 -4.24 11.19 6.12
C ARG A 17 -3.04 11.36 5.19
N LYS A 18 -2.55 10.25 4.63
CA LYS A 18 -1.38 10.30 3.74
C LYS A 18 -1.69 10.99 2.43
N ASN A 19 -2.88 10.79 1.89
CA ASN A 19 -3.26 11.40 0.62
C ASN A 19 -3.34 12.92 0.72
N ALA A 20 -3.73 13.43 1.88
CA ALA A 20 -3.72 14.87 2.11
C ALA A 20 -2.32 15.45 1.97
N ASP A 21 -1.29 14.69 2.35
CA ASP A 21 0.11 15.13 2.27
C ASP A 21 0.70 14.93 0.88
N TYR A 22 0.32 13.85 0.20
CA TYR A 22 1.00 13.43 -1.03
C TYR A 22 0.33 13.93 -2.31
N GLY A 23 -0.87 14.50 -2.21
CA GLY A 23 -1.51 15.15 -3.35
C GLY A 23 -1.72 14.28 -4.57
N ASN A 24 -2.21 13.08 -4.39
CA ASN A 24 -2.52 12.15 -5.49
C ASN A 24 -1.30 11.71 -6.32
N SER A 25 -0.13 11.67 -5.71
CA SER A 25 1.08 11.27 -6.43
C SER A 25 0.96 9.88 -7.05
N PHE A 26 0.23 8.97 -6.40
CA PHE A 26 0.03 7.62 -6.94
C PHE A 26 -0.74 7.68 -8.27
N SER A 27 -1.83 8.42 -8.32
CA SER A 27 -2.63 8.56 -9.55
C SER A 27 -1.82 9.18 -10.67
N LYS A 28 -1.01 10.19 -10.36
CA LYS A 28 -0.15 10.84 -11.35
C LYS A 28 0.88 9.87 -11.92
N SER A 29 1.52 9.08 -11.08
CA SER A 29 2.49 8.07 -11.53
C SER A 29 1.80 6.99 -12.36
N TYR A 30 0.62 6.57 -11.94
CA TYR A 30 -0.14 5.58 -12.70
C TYR A 30 -0.51 6.12 -14.08
N GLU A 31 -0.98 7.36 -14.15
CA GLU A 31 -1.35 8.00 -15.41
C GLU A 31 -0.16 8.05 -16.36
N GLU A 32 1.03 8.34 -15.84
CA GLU A 32 2.24 8.48 -16.66
C GLU A 32 2.84 7.13 -17.07
N PHE A 33 2.90 6.17 -16.14
CA PHE A 33 3.65 4.91 -16.33
C PHE A 33 2.77 3.67 -16.37
N GLY A 34 1.48 3.79 -16.13
CA GLY A 34 0.57 2.64 -16.11
C GLY A 34 0.88 1.68 -14.97
N LEU A 35 0.60 0.41 -15.20
CA LEU A 35 0.80 -0.64 -14.19
C LEU A 35 2.25 -0.80 -13.74
N THR A 36 3.21 -0.35 -14.55
CA THR A 36 4.61 -0.38 -14.15
C THR A 36 4.84 0.35 -12.83
N SER A 37 4.12 1.45 -12.59
CA SER A 37 4.27 2.22 -11.36
C SER A 37 3.92 1.39 -10.12
N PRO A 38 2.72 0.83 -9.98
CA PRO A 38 2.42 0.00 -8.80
C PRO A 38 3.27 -1.28 -8.74
N VAL A 39 3.65 -1.86 -9.87
CA VAL A 39 4.52 -3.04 -9.87
C VAL A 39 5.83 -2.73 -9.16
N ILE A 40 6.44 -1.60 -9.47
CA ILE A 40 7.69 -1.19 -8.85
C ILE A 40 7.49 -0.98 -7.35
N ARG A 41 6.44 -0.24 -6.97
CA ARG A 41 6.17 0.06 -5.56
C ARG A 41 5.91 -1.21 -4.75
N LEU A 42 5.11 -2.11 -5.29
CA LEU A 42 4.81 -3.38 -4.62
C LEU A 42 6.05 -4.27 -4.53
N SER A 43 6.85 -4.31 -5.59
CA SER A 43 8.09 -5.08 -5.60
C SER A 43 9.05 -4.62 -4.49
N ASP A 44 9.20 -3.31 -4.32
CA ASP A 44 10.05 -2.76 -3.27
C ASP A 44 9.56 -3.17 -1.88
N LYS A 45 8.25 -3.10 -1.66
CA LYS A 45 7.68 -3.47 -0.37
C LYS A 45 7.79 -4.97 -0.10
N VAL A 46 7.64 -5.79 -1.13
CA VAL A 46 7.82 -7.24 -0.97
C VAL A 46 9.29 -7.57 -0.64
N GLU A 47 10.25 -6.90 -1.29
CA GLU A 47 11.67 -7.08 -0.95
C GLU A 47 11.97 -6.67 0.49
N ARG A 48 11.38 -5.56 0.93
CA ARG A 48 11.52 -5.12 2.32
C ARG A 48 10.93 -6.17 3.27
N LEU A 49 9.77 -6.73 2.94
CA LEU A 49 9.15 -7.77 3.75
C LEU A 49 10.03 -9.00 3.85
N LYS A 50 10.64 -9.42 2.74
CA LYS A 50 11.59 -10.54 2.73
C LYS A 50 12.75 -10.28 3.67
N THR A 51 13.33 -9.09 3.60
CA THR A 51 14.45 -8.71 4.46
C THR A 51 14.05 -8.74 5.94
N LEU A 52 12.92 -8.11 6.26
CA LEU A 52 12.43 -8.05 7.63
C LEU A 52 12.11 -9.45 8.19
N SER A 53 11.64 -10.35 7.35
CA SER A 53 11.29 -11.71 7.80
C SER A 53 12.49 -12.50 8.27
N LYS A 54 13.69 -12.10 7.87
CA LYS A 54 14.93 -12.80 8.21
C LYS A 54 15.65 -12.18 9.40
N GLN A 55 15.18 -11.04 9.89
CA GLN A 55 15.83 -10.35 11.00
C GLN A 55 15.35 -10.86 12.34
N GLU A 56 16.24 -10.80 13.33
CA GLU A 56 15.87 -11.04 14.72
C GLU A 56 15.14 -9.84 15.28
N ALA A 57 14.21 -10.13 16.17
CA ALA A 57 13.06 -9.34 16.29
C ALA A 57 12.85 -8.49 17.47
N LYS A 58 13.34 -7.32 17.68
CA LYS A 58 12.71 -6.50 18.74
C LYS A 58 11.69 -5.51 18.18
N VAL A 59 11.99 -4.86 17.09
CA VAL A 59 11.06 -3.97 16.40
C VAL A 59 10.55 -4.56 15.10
N LYS A 60 10.90 -5.80 14.88
CA LYS A 60 10.59 -6.54 13.65
C LYS A 60 9.10 -6.60 13.36
N ASP A 61 8.30 -6.93 14.38
CA ASP A 61 6.86 -7.13 14.17
C ASP A 61 6.17 -5.84 13.76
N GLU A 62 6.56 -4.72 14.37
CA GLU A 62 6.02 -3.42 14.01
C GLU A 62 6.36 -3.06 12.57
N SER A 63 7.63 -3.23 12.18
CA SER A 63 8.07 -2.94 10.81
C SER A 63 7.41 -3.85 9.79
N ILE A 64 7.19 -5.11 10.14
CA ILE A 64 6.49 -6.05 9.26
C ILE A 64 5.05 -5.61 9.07
N GLN A 65 4.35 -5.25 10.15
CA GLN A 65 2.96 -4.79 10.05
C GLN A 65 2.86 -3.55 9.18
N ASP A 66 3.75 -2.58 9.38
CA ASP A 66 3.75 -1.36 8.58
C ASP A 66 3.97 -1.67 7.10
N THR A 67 4.89 -2.56 6.80
CA THR A 67 5.18 -2.95 5.41
C THR A 67 3.99 -3.65 4.77
N VAL A 68 3.34 -4.55 5.49
CA VAL A 68 2.15 -5.25 4.98
C VAL A 68 0.99 -4.27 4.77
N MET A 69 0.83 -3.30 5.67
CA MET A 69 -0.19 -2.26 5.48
C MET A 69 0.09 -1.44 4.23
N ASP A 70 1.35 -1.09 3.98
CA ASP A 70 1.72 -0.37 2.75
C ASP A 70 1.37 -1.18 1.50
N ILE A 71 1.65 -2.48 1.52
CA ILE A 71 1.30 -3.37 0.40
C ILE A 71 -0.21 -3.34 0.17
N ALA A 72 -1.00 -3.45 1.24
CA ALA A 72 -2.45 -3.44 1.14
C ALA A 72 -2.96 -2.13 0.55
N VAL A 73 -2.43 -1.00 1.02
CA VAL A 73 -2.84 0.31 0.51
C VAL A 73 -2.49 0.46 -0.96
N TYR A 74 -1.28 0.09 -1.36
CA TYR A 74 -0.89 0.17 -2.78
C TYR A 74 -1.75 -0.73 -3.65
N ALA A 75 -2.09 -1.92 -3.17
CA ALA A 75 -2.98 -2.82 -3.91
C ALA A 75 -4.38 -2.19 -4.07
N MET A 76 -4.91 -1.59 -3.02
CA MET A 76 -6.22 -0.91 -3.08
C MET A 76 -6.18 0.29 -4.01
N LEU A 77 -5.12 1.10 -3.96
CA LEU A 77 -4.96 2.23 -4.86
C LEU A 77 -4.89 1.78 -6.31
N THR A 78 -4.22 0.67 -6.57
CA THR A 78 -4.15 0.10 -7.92
C THR A 78 -5.54 -0.33 -8.39
N LEU A 79 -6.32 -0.97 -7.52
CA LEU A 79 -7.69 -1.34 -7.84
C LEU A 79 -8.54 -0.12 -8.17
N MET A 80 -8.38 0.97 -7.42
CA MET A 80 -9.12 2.20 -7.70
C MET A 80 -8.82 2.73 -9.09
N GLU A 81 -7.54 2.75 -9.49
CA GLU A 81 -7.17 3.21 -10.83
C GLU A 81 -7.78 2.32 -11.91
N LEU A 82 -7.69 1.01 -11.74
CA LEU A 82 -8.23 0.06 -12.70
C LEU A 82 -9.75 0.16 -12.81
N MET A 83 -10.43 0.20 -11.66
CA MET A 83 -11.89 0.21 -11.63
C MET A 83 -12.47 1.54 -12.08
N ASN A 84 -11.84 2.64 -11.71
CA ASN A 84 -12.30 3.97 -12.12
C ASN A 84 -12.13 4.16 -13.63
N LYS A 85 -11.05 3.65 -14.18
CA LYS A 85 -10.81 3.70 -15.61
C LYS A 85 -11.89 2.93 -16.37
N ASP A 86 -12.22 1.73 -15.88
CA ASP A 86 -13.23 0.88 -16.51
C ASP A 86 -14.65 1.42 -16.28
N GLY A 87 -14.85 2.17 -15.21
CA GLY A 87 -16.14 2.75 -14.85
C GLY A 87 -16.54 3.94 -15.71
N LYS A 88 -15.68 4.38 -16.57
CA LYS A 88 -16.00 5.44 -17.52
C LYS A 88 -16.76 4.88 -18.71
#